data_0bd8e7dc4d49ba2b96ffb999bac68b3b
#
_entry.id   0bd8e7dc4d49ba2b96ffb999bac68b3b
#
_cell.length_a   1.000
_cell.length_b   1.000
_cell.length_c   1.000
_cell.angle_alpha   90.00
_cell.angle_beta   90.00
_cell.angle_gamma   90.00
#
_symmetry.space_group_name_H-M   'P 1'
#
loop_
_entity.id
_entity.type
_entity.pdbx_description
1 polymer ?
#
loop_
_entity_poly.entity_id
_entity_poly.type
_entity_poly.pdbx_seq_one_letter_code
_entity_poly.pdbx_strand_id
1 'polypeptide(L)'
;MSIQDFSKKRITVLGAGISGRSAALALARHGAEVTLSDMKEHDLQEEPWTSLVKEGVICSFGHQDESLLDEADIIVPSPVISPETRLLKAASARQIPVWSEVEVAVHVTDAEFIGITGTNGKTTTTVLTGEIMKATGRQTVVGGNIGFGLSEMAEDLPSSAVVVAELSSFQLELTSSLKAKSAVILNLTPDHLDRHHTMEAYGEAKKRIFLNQDKNDYAILNYDDSAVRAMASDLSGTVLYISVHGEVPVGAFAADGNLFIRMEGKDTCLCKETDLHLFGKHNIQNCLAAALLTYCAGASIDVIRRVLTEFRGVEHRLEWVRDVNGVPYYNDSKGTNTDASEKALEAFSGHLILIAGGHDKMTDLTSFMKLAARKVDTLILVGEAADRFEAEARKAGMKDIRRVGFSMEKAVRTAYETAEKGQTVLLSPACSSYDMYHHFEERGDDFKKIVKSL
;
A
#
# COMPACT_ATOMS: atom_id res chain seq x y z
N MET A 1 0.28 -1.96 25.83
CA MET A 1 1.71 -1.93 26.21
C MET A 1 2.00 -0.51 26.67
N SER A 2 2.89 -0.29 27.61
CA SER A 2 3.28 1.10 27.94
C SER A 2 4.35 1.55 26.95
N ILE A 3 4.30 2.82 26.56
CA ILE A 3 5.33 3.47 25.74
C ILE A 3 6.70 3.18 26.36
N GLN A 4 7.63 2.70 25.52
CA GLN A 4 8.97 2.28 25.99
C GLN A 4 9.88 3.51 26.15
N ASP A 5 10.57 3.59 27.30
CA ASP A 5 11.67 4.53 27.49
C ASP A 5 12.95 3.94 26.85
N PHE A 6 13.52 4.67 25.90
CA PHE A 6 14.75 4.30 25.20
C PHE A 6 15.99 5.01 25.75
N SER A 7 15.87 5.70 26.88
CA SER A 7 17.01 6.38 27.51
C SER A 7 18.20 5.44 27.69
N LYS A 8 19.36 5.89 27.24
CA LYS A 8 20.62 5.13 27.24
C LYS A 8 20.69 3.95 26.24
N LYS A 9 19.73 3.81 25.32
CA LYS A 9 19.84 2.86 24.22
C LYS A 9 20.54 3.52 23.04
N ARG A 10 21.54 2.84 22.48
CA ARG A 10 22.22 3.24 21.25
C ARG A 10 21.60 2.47 20.10
N ILE A 11 20.97 3.20 19.20
CA ILE A 11 20.20 2.59 18.13
C ILE A 11 20.75 3.05 16.78
N THR A 12 21.12 2.10 15.95
CA THR A 12 21.59 2.38 14.60
C THR A 12 20.47 2.14 13.59
N VAL A 13 20.09 3.18 12.88
CA VAL A 13 19.10 3.13 11.80
C VAL A 13 19.83 3.08 10.47
N LEU A 14 19.52 2.08 9.64
CA LEU A 14 20.15 1.85 8.34
C LEU A 14 19.21 2.24 7.20
N GLY A 15 19.64 3.20 6.40
CA GLY A 15 18.88 3.76 5.28
C GLY A 15 18.10 5.02 5.67
N ALA A 16 18.38 6.14 4.98
CA ALA A 16 17.83 7.46 5.25
C ALA A 16 16.57 7.79 4.41
N GLY A 17 15.83 6.77 3.98
CA GLY A 17 14.52 6.89 3.37
C GLY A 17 13.45 7.34 4.38
N ILE A 18 12.18 7.40 3.93
CA ILE A 18 11.04 7.83 4.78
C ILE A 18 10.97 7.02 6.08
N SER A 19 10.99 5.68 6.01
CA SER A 19 10.91 4.82 7.20
C SER A 19 12.08 5.01 8.16
N GLY A 20 13.31 5.14 7.63
CA GLY A 20 14.48 5.32 8.48
C GLY A 20 14.48 6.67 9.21
N ARG A 21 14.13 7.75 8.51
CA ARG A 21 14.00 9.07 9.16
C ARG A 21 12.91 9.10 10.22
N SER A 22 11.75 8.51 9.92
CA SER A 22 10.64 8.40 10.86
C SER A 22 11.04 7.62 12.12
N ALA A 23 11.70 6.46 11.97
CA ALA A 23 12.20 5.70 13.10
C ALA A 23 13.24 6.47 13.92
N ALA A 24 14.19 7.14 13.23
CA ALA A 24 15.25 7.90 13.90
C ALA A 24 14.69 9.05 14.75
N LEU A 25 13.71 9.79 14.20
CA LEU A 25 13.04 10.89 14.94
C LEU A 25 12.28 10.37 16.15
N ALA A 26 11.42 9.38 15.98
CA ALA A 26 10.63 8.84 17.08
C ALA A 26 11.51 8.27 18.19
N LEU A 27 12.57 7.54 17.85
CA LEU A 27 13.51 6.99 18.84
C LEU A 27 14.29 8.08 19.58
N ALA A 28 14.78 9.11 18.87
CA ALA A 28 15.51 10.21 19.50
C ALA A 28 14.63 10.99 20.47
N ARG A 29 13.37 11.28 20.13
CA ARG A 29 12.39 11.94 21.00
C ARG A 29 12.06 11.10 22.23
N HIS A 30 12.18 9.77 22.15
CA HIS A 30 12.01 8.85 23.28
C HIS A 30 13.33 8.56 24.01
N GLY A 31 14.35 9.38 23.83
CA GLY A 31 15.58 9.38 24.63
C GLY A 31 16.71 8.47 24.14
N ALA A 32 16.58 7.81 22.99
CA ALA A 32 17.66 7.03 22.43
C ALA A 32 18.82 7.88 21.89
N GLU A 33 20.02 7.35 21.95
CA GLU A 33 21.18 7.84 21.18
C GLU A 33 21.10 7.21 19.76
N VAL A 34 20.67 8.00 18.77
CA VAL A 34 20.36 7.47 17.44
C VAL A 34 21.44 7.85 16.42
N THR A 35 21.99 6.85 15.75
CA THR A 35 22.83 7.02 14.55
C THR A 35 22.03 6.62 13.31
N LEU A 36 21.76 7.58 12.40
CA LEU A 36 21.15 7.33 11.10
C LEU A 36 22.27 7.23 10.04
N SER A 37 22.37 6.07 9.40
CA SER A 37 23.39 5.81 8.39
C SER A 37 22.79 5.52 7.01
N ASP A 38 23.39 6.05 5.95
CA ASP A 38 23.05 5.77 4.56
C ASP A 38 24.31 5.63 3.69
N MET A 39 24.25 4.77 2.67
CA MET A 39 25.33 4.61 1.69
C MET A 39 25.50 5.84 0.81
N LYS A 40 24.45 6.65 0.62
CA LYS A 40 24.50 7.88 -0.15
C LYS A 40 25.00 9.02 0.73
N GLU A 41 25.79 9.91 0.13
CA GLU A 41 26.11 11.19 0.74
C GLU A 41 24.91 12.11 0.72
N HIS A 42 24.73 12.87 1.79
CA HIS A 42 23.69 13.89 1.92
C HIS A 42 24.29 15.16 2.52
N ASP A 43 23.87 16.33 2.06
CA ASP A 43 24.30 17.60 2.62
C ASP A 43 23.52 17.91 3.91
N LEU A 44 24.22 17.84 5.04
CA LEU A 44 23.65 18.10 6.38
C LEU A 44 23.15 19.54 6.57
N GLN A 45 23.43 20.46 5.64
CA GLN A 45 22.89 21.82 5.67
C GLN A 45 21.50 21.94 5.04
N GLU A 46 21.02 20.89 4.38
CA GLU A 46 19.72 20.84 3.74
C GLU A 46 18.68 20.09 4.57
N GLU A 47 17.40 20.41 4.36
CA GLU A 47 16.31 19.58 4.90
C GLU A 47 16.20 18.26 4.11
N PRO A 48 15.83 17.17 4.80
CA PRO A 48 15.35 17.07 6.20
C PRO A 48 16.46 16.85 7.25
N TRP A 49 17.74 16.88 6.86
CA TRP A 49 18.88 16.51 7.74
C TRP A 49 19.10 17.49 8.86
N THR A 50 18.96 18.80 8.57
CA THR A 50 19.05 19.84 9.61
C THR A 50 18.06 19.64 10.73
N SER A 51 16.83 19.20 10.43
CA SER A 51 15.80 18.91 11.43
C SER A 51 16.16 17.67 12.25
N LEU A 52 16.67 16.61 11.64
CA LEU A 52 17.13 15.39 12.34
C LEU A 52 18.27 15.68 13.33
N VAL A 53 19.26 16.46 12.88
CA VAL A 53 20.40 16.84 13.74
C VAL A 53 19.95 17.70 14.92
N LYS A 54 18.98 18.59 14.75
CA LYS A 54 18.39 19.39 15.84
C LYS A 54 17.69 18.53 16.90
N GLU A 55 17.09 17.43 16.49
CA GLU A 55 16.47 16.44 17.40
C GLU A 55 17.50 15.47 18.02
N GLY A 56 18.80 15.69 17.78
CA GLY A 56 19.88 14.91 18.38
C GLY A 56 20.28 13.63 17.63
N VAL A 57 19.79 13.44 16.39
CA VAL A 57 20.18 12.30 15.56
C VAL A 57 21.58 12.53 14.98
N ILE A 58 22.47 11.57 15.16
CA ILE A 58 23.80 11.54 14.54
C ILE A 58 23.66 11.00 13.11
N CYS A 59 23.95 11.82 12.10
CA CYS A 59 23.90 11.41 10.69
C CYS A 59 25.31 10.94 10.24
N SER A 60 25.40 9.71 9.73
CA SER A 60 26.61 9.07 9.21
C SER A 60 26.38 8.57 7.79
N PHE A 61 26.81 9.36 6.79
CA PHE A 61 26.50 9.15 5.38
C PHE A 61 27.76 8.79 4.56
N GLY A 62 27.56 8.15 3.41
CA GLY A 62 28.59 7.77 2.45
C GLY A 62 29.19 6.38 2.67
N HIS A 63 28.93 5.73 3.81
CA HIS A 63 29.46 4.39 4.09
C HIS A 63 28.57 3.62 5.08
N GLN A 64 28.60 2.31 4.96
CA GLN A 64 27.97 1.39 5.92
C GLN A 64 28.85 0.16 6.08
N ASP A 65 29.43 -0.01 7.25
CA ASP A 65 30.28 -1.17 7.60
C ASP A 65 29.96 -1.71 8.99
N GLU A 66 30.69 -2.76 9.40
CA GLU A 66 30.43 -3.45 10.66
C GLU A 66 30.75 -2.62 11.90
N SER A 67 31.46 -1.50 11.80
CA SER A 67 31.70 -0.59 12.93
C SER A 67 30.41 0.02 13.47
N LEU A 68 29.38 0.14 12.63
CA LEU A 68 28.03 0.57 13.03
C LEU A 68 27.37 -0.38 14.05
N LEU A 69 27.89 -1.58 14.21
CA LEU A 69 27.39 -2.59 15.16
C LEU A 69 28.11 -2.57 16.52
N ASP A 70 29.27 -1.92 16.61
CA ASP A 70 30.18 -2.10 17.76
C ASP A 70 29.57 -1.59 19.08
N GLU A 71 28.70 -0.59 18.99
CA GLU A 71 28.04 -0.02 20.15
C GLU A 71 26.50 -0.04 20.07
N ALA A 72 25.92 -0.69 19.05
CA ALA A 72 24.50 -0.71 18.85
C ALA A 72 23.79 -1.71 19.77
N ASP A 73 22.80 -1.25 20.52
CA ASP A 73 21.87 -2.11 21.27
C ASP A 73 20.75 -2.67 20.36
N ILE A 74 20.38 -1.93 19.32
CA ILE A 74 19.31 -2.28 18.36
C ILE A 74 19.70 -1.75 16.98
N ILE A 75 19.39 -2.53 15.93
CA ILE A 75 19.52 -2.11 14.54
C ILE A 75 18.12 -1.96 13.92
N VAL A 76 17.88 -0.84 13.23
CA VAL A 76 16.61 -0.60 12.51
C VAL A 76 16.89 -0.40 11.02
N PRO A 77 16.85 -1.45 10.19
CA PRO A 77 17.07 -1.31 8.76
C PRO A 77 15.83 -0.80 8.03
N SER A 78 16.07 -0.04 6.96
CA SER A 78 15.03 0.23 5.96
C SER A 78 14.47 -1.10 5.41
N PRO A 79 13.16 -1.20 5.11
CA PRO A 79 12.54 -2.44 4.62
C PRO A 79 13.17 -3.02 3.35
N VAL A 80 13.80 -2.18 2.52
CA VAL A 80 14.50 -2.62 1.30
C VAL A 80 15.83 -3.33 1.57
N ILE A 81 16.41 -3.17 2.77
CA ILE A 81 17.65 -3.85 3.16
C ILE A 81 17.29 -5.29 3.53
N SER A 82 17.84 -6.24 2.76
CA SER A 82 17.60 -7.67 3.01
C SER A 82 18.28 -8.13 4.30
N PRO A 83 17.63 -8.99 5.13
CA PRO A 83 18.26 -9.67 6.25
C PRO A 83 19.51 -10.48 5.85
N GLU A 84 19.61 -10.86 4.58
CA GLU A 84 20.73 -11.61 4.02
C GLU A 84 22.00 -10.76 3.78
N THR A 85 21.93 -9.43 3.96
CA THR A 85 23.11 -8.57 3.83
C THR A 85 24.18 -8.90 4.86
N ARG A 86 25.44 -8.68 4.51
CA ARG A 86 26.60 -8.94 5.41
C ARG A 86 26.41 -8.25 6.76
N LEU A 87 25.94 -7.00 6.77
CA LEU A 87 25.77 -6.22 7.99
C LEU A 87 24.71 -6.81 8.92
N LEU A 88 23.52 -7.19 8.39
CA LEU A 88 22.46 -7.78 9.20
C LEU A 88 22.78 -9.22 9.65
N LYS A 89 23.51 -9.98 8.84
CA LYS A 89 24.07 -11.29 9.28
C LYS A 89 25.07 -11.12 10.42
N ALA A 90 25.94 -10.10 10.36
CA ALA A 90 26.87 -9.79 11.44
C ALA A 90 26.13 -9.32 12.71
N ALA A 91 25.09 -8.52 12.60
CA ALA A 91 24.23 -8.13 13.72
C ALA A 91 23.59 -9.37 14.38
N SER A 92 23.03 -10.27 13.59
CA SER A 92 22.46 -11.54 14.08
C SER A 92 23.50 -12.41 14.79
N ALA A 93 24.71 -12.54 14.23
CA ALA A 93 25.81 -13.31 14.85
C ALA A 93 26.25 -12.69 16.18
N ARG A 94 26.12 -11.38 16.35
CA ARG A 94 26.41 -10.67 17.61
C ARG A 94 25.19 -10.62 18.54
N GLN A 95 24.07 -11.25 18.18
CA GLN A 95 22.80 -11.25 18.92
C GLN A 95 22.25 -9.84 19.17
N ILE A 96 22.52 -8.89 18.28
CA ILE A 96 21.94 -7.56 18.32
C ILE A 96 20.52 -7.65 17.73
N PRO A 97 19.48 -7.21 18.46
CA PRO A 97 18.10 -7.17 17.95
C PRO A 97 18.00 -6.33 16.68
N VAL A 98 17.28 -6.85 15.68
CA VAL A 98 17.00 -6.16 14.43
C VAL A 98 15.49 -5.93 14.34
N TRP A 99 15.07 -4.68 14.31
CA TRP A 99 13.69 -4.25 14.34
C TRP A 99 13.28 -3.62 12.99
N SER A 100 12.05 -3.82 12.59
CA SER A 100 11.44 -2.99 11.53
C SER A 100 11.07 -1.59 12.07
N GLU A 101 10.83 -0.65 11.19
CA GLU A 101 10.22 0.64 11.55
C GLU A 101 8.85 0.46 12.20
N VAL A 102 8.10 -0.56 11.81
CA VAL A 102 6.81 -0.95 12.41
C VAL A 102 7.00 -1.41 13.87
N GLU A 103 8.08 -2.14 14.16
CA GLU A 103 8.43 -2.52 15.53
C GLU A 103 8.69 -1.29 16.39
N VAL A 104 9.39 -0.28 15.86
CA VAL A 104 9.57 1.02 16.54
C VAL A 104 8.21 1.65 16.81
N ALA A 105 7.33 1.72 15.81
CA ALA A 105 5.99 2.29 15.97
C ALA A 105 5.19 1.63 17.10
N VAL A 106 5.28 0.30 17.24
CA VAL A 106 4.61 -0.44 18.33
C VAL A 106 5.11 -0.03 19.71
N HIS A 107 6.40 0.32 19.82
CA HIS A 107 7.01 0.67 21.11
C HIS A 107 6.87 2.14 21.51
N VAL A 108 6.50 3.02 20.59
CA VAL A 108 6.33 4.48 20.86
C VAL A 108 4.87 4.90 20.99
N THR A 109 3.93 3.94 21.09
CA THR A 109 2.49 4.24 21.19
C THR A 109 1.75 3.28 22.09
N ASP A 110 0.64 3.73 22.67
CA ASP A 110 -0.35 2.89 23.33
C ASP A 110 -1.59 2.61 22.44
N ALA A 111 -1.62 3.15 21.23
CA ALA A 111 -2.77 3.03 20.31
C ALA A 111 -3.08 1.58 19.90
N GLU A 112 -4.33 1.33 19.59
CA GLU A 112 -4.79 0.05 19.03
C GLU A 112 -4.40 -0.06 17.55
N PHE A 113 -3.84 -1.19 17.14
CA PHE A 113 -3.47 -1.44 15.74
C PHE A 113 -4.55 -2.21 14.99
N ILE A 114 -4.80 -1.79 13.74
CA ILE A 114 -5.51 -2.56 12.71
C ILE A 114 -4.50 -2.83 11.59
N GLY A 115 -4.22 -4.11 11.32
CA GLY A 115 -3.19 -4.52 10.36
C GLY A 115 -3.76 -4.98 9.02
N ILE A 116 -3.22 -4.49 7.90
CA ILE A 116 -3.62 -4.88 6.56
C ILE A 116 -2.41 -5.33 5.75
N THR A 117 -2.43 -6.59 5.28
CA THR A 117 -1.44 -7.12 4.34
C THR A 117 -2.09 -7.95 3.23
N GLY A 118 -1.29 -8.40 2.30
CA GLY A 118 -1.70 -9.17 1.11
C GLY A 118 -0.77 -8.84 -0.05
N THR A 119 -0.91 -9.51 -1.17
CA THR A 119 -0.21 -9.12 -2.39
C THR A 119 -0.85 -7.87 -2.97
N ASN A 120 -2.17 -7.88 -3.12
CA ASN A 120 -2.97 -6.82 -3.75
C ASN A 120 -4.06 -6.29 -2.82
N GLY A 121 -4.57 -5.08 -3.11
CA GLY A 121 -5.71 -4.48 -2.40
C GLY A 121 -5.35 -3.74 -1.10
N LYS A 122 -4.12 -3.88 -0.59
CA LYS A 122 -3.68 -3.29 0.67
C LYS A 122 -4.07 -1.81 0.82
N THR A 123 -3.62 -0.97 -0.11
CA THR A 123 -3.81 0.49 -0.01
C THR A 123 -5.29 0.90 0.03
N THR A 124 -6.11 0.32 -0.86
CA THR A 124 -7.55 0.61 -0.88
C THR A 124 -8.21 0.21 0.44
N THR A 125 -7.91 -1.00 0.93
CA THR A 125 -8.43 -1.50 2.20
C THR A 125 -7.97 -0.62 3.36
N THR A 126 -6.69 -0.23 3.40
CA THR A 126 -6.13 0.60 4.47
C THR A 126 -6.76 1.98 4.53
N VAL A 127 -6.88 2.66 3.38
CA VAL A 127 -7.50 4.00 3.33
C VAL A 127 -8.97 3.91 3.72
N LEU A 128 -9.72 2.95 3.17
CA LEU A 128 -11.14 2.77 3.50
C LEU A 128 -11.34 2.42 4.99
N THR A 129 -10.50 1.55 5.56
CA THR A 129 -10.49 1.25 7.00
C THR A 129 -10.23 2.52 7.82
N GLY A 130 -9.26 3.32 7.40
CA GLY A 130 -8.95 4.61 8.04
C GLY A 130 -10.13 5.58 8.02
N GLU A 131 -10.80 5.73 6.88
CA GLU A 131 -11.99 6.60 6.76
C GLU A 131 -13.16 6.12 7.63
N ILE A 132 -13.40 4.81 7.71
CA ILE A 132 -14.42 4.26 8.60
C ILE A 132 -14.06 4.56 10.07
N MET A 133 -12.80 4.32 10.49
CA MET A 133 -12.38 4.57 11.86
C MET A 133 -12.43 6.06 12.24
N LYS A 134 -11.99 6.97 11.35
CA LYS A 134 -12.16 8.43 11.54
C LYS A 134 -13.64 8.80 11.73
N ALA A 135 -14.53 8.20 10.94
CA ALA A 135 -15.97 8.46 11.02
C ALA A 135 -16.62 7.97 12.32
N THR A 136 -15.95 7.10 13.11
CA THR A 136 -16.36 6.76 14.48
C THR A 136 -16.09 7.86 15.50
N GLY A 137 -15.30 8.87 15.16
CA GLY A 137 -14.82 9.91 16.06
C GLY A 137 -13.55 9.55 16.83
N ARG A 138 -12.97 8.35 16.65
CA ARG A 138 -11.68 7.97 17.25
C ARG A 138 -10.54 8.71 16.56
N GLN A 139 -9.54 9.16 17.33
CA GLN A 139 -8.28 9.62 16.77
C GLN A 139 -7.65 8.48 15.96
N THR A 140 -7.44 8.69 14.65
CA THR A 140 -7.02 7.66 13.72
C THR A 140 -5.89 8.14 12.85
N VAL A 141 -4.79 7.41 12.84
CA VAL A 141 -3.68 7.58 11.89
C VAL A 141 -3.65 6.43 10.90
N VAL A 142 -3.20 6.72 9.68
CA VAL A 142 -3.12 5.74 8.58
C VAL A 142 -1.72 5.81 7.98
N GLY A 143 -0.99 4.71 8.00
CA GLY A 143 0.40 4.73 7.54
C GLY A 143 0.99 3.34 7.30
N GLY A 144 2.33 3.27 7.31
CA GLY A 144 3.11 2.05 7.10
C GLY A 144 3.74 1.98 5.72
N ASN A 145 3.36 1.00 4.92
CA ASN A 145 3.84 0.87 3.53
C ASN A 145 3.26 1.92 2.57
N ILE A 146 2.53 2.89 3.09
CA ILE A 146 1.93 4.03 2.37
C ILE A 146 2.15 5.33 3.14
N GLY A 147 2.30 6.42 2.41
CA GLY A 147 2.39 7.76 3.00
C GLY A 147 3.68 7.98 3.79
N PHE A 148 3.51 8.43 5.02
CA PHE A 148 4.60 8.74 5.95
C PHE A 148 5.03 7.51 6.76
N GLY A 149 6.17 7.59 7.42
CA GLY A 149 6.64 6.54 8.32
C GLY A 149 5.70 6.37 9.53
N LEU A 150 5.43 5.12 9.88
CA LEU A 150 4.43 4.79 10.87
C LEU A 150 4.84 5.20 12.29
N SER A 151 6.13 5.10 12.62
CA SER A 151 6.68 5.41 13.95
C SER A 151 6.50 6.87 14.33
N GLU A 152 6.71 7.81 13.40
CA GLU A 152 6.47 9.23 13.63
C GLU A 152 4.98 9.57 13.75
N MET A 153 4.14 8.92 12.92
CA MET A 153 2.69 9.14 12.94
C MET A 153 2.02 8.55 14.19
N ALA A 154 2.55 7.46 14.73
CA ALA A 154 1.99 6.75 15.86
C ALA A 154 2.53 7.25 17.21
N GLU A 155 3.57 8.10 17.19
CA GLU A 155 4.25 8.61 18.36
C GLU A 155 3.27 9.21 19.39
N ASP A 156 3.38 8.79 20.65
CA ASP A 156 2.62 9.29 21.81
C ASP A 156 1.08 9.23 21.67
N LEU A 157 0.55 8.38 20.80
CA LEU A 157 -0.89 8.21 20.70
C LEU A 157 -1.45 7.44 21.91
N PRO A 158 -2.59 7.89 22.46
CA PRO A 158 -3.23 7.24 23.59
C PRO A 158 -3.89 5.91 23.19
N SER A 159 -4.17 5.02 24.14
CA SER A 159 -4.86 3.73 23.92
C SER A 159 -6.26 3.84 23.31
N SER A 160 -6.89 5.02 23.33
CA SER A 160 -8.15 5.29 22.63
C SER A 160 -7.99 5.54 21.13
N ALA A 161 -6.77 5.86 20.68
CA ALA A 161 -6.46 6.07 19.27
C ALA A 161 -6.35 4.76 18.50
N VAL A 162 -6.39 4.86 17.16
CA VAL A 162 -6.26 3.73 16.24
C VAL A 162 -5.17 4.01 15.22
N VAL A 163 -4.29 3.05 15.04
CA VAL A 163 -3.29 3.01 13.98
C VAL A 163 -3.72 1.98 12.92
N VAL A 164 -4.11 2.47 11.75
CA VAL A 164 -4.44 1.61 10.60
C VAL A 164 -3.18 1.46 9.75
N ALA A 165 -2.58 0.28 9.79
CA ALA A 165 -1.26 0.01 9.25
C ALA A 165 -1.32 -0.85 7.97
N GLU A 166 -0.87 -0.30 6.84
CA GLU A 166 -0.52 -1.10 5.66
C GLU A 166 0.85 -1.74 5.88
N LEU A 167 0.93 -3.07 5.83
CA LEU A 167 2.15 -3.80 6.13
C LEU A 167 2.60 -4.67 4.96
N SER A 168 3.83 -4.44 4.49
CA SER A 168 4.49 -5.31 3.52
C SER A 168 5.06 -6.55 4.21
N SER A 169 5.36 -7.60 3.42
CA SER A 169 6.07 -8.77 3.93
C SER A 169 7.45 -8.42 4.50
N PHE A 170 8.14 -7.46 3.87
CA PHE A 170 9.48 -7.01 4.32
C PHE A 170 9.44 -6.33 5.69
N GLN A 171 8.42 -5.54 5.96
CA GLN A 171 8.23 -4.93 7.29
C GLN A 171 7.90 -6.00 8.33
N LEU A 172 7.02 -6.94 7.99
CA LEU A 172 6.59 -8.01 8.89
C LEU A 172 7.70 -8.99 9.24
N GLU A 173 8.69 -9.23 8.37
CA GLU A 173 9.84 -10.10 8.66
C GLU A 173 10.56 -9.71 9.96
N LEU A 174 10.69 -8.43 10.22
CA LEU A 174 11.46 -7.86 11.35
C LEU A 174 10.54 -7.22 12.41
N THR A 175 9.25 -7.61 12.43
CA THR A 175 8.27 -7.16 13.42
C THR A 175 7.93 -8.33 14.32
N SER A 176 8.06 -8.15 15.64
CA SER A 176 7.87 -9.23 16.64
C SER A 176 6.85 -8.90 17.72
N SER A 177 6.65 -7.62 18.05
CA SER A 177 5.79 -7.17 19.15
C SER A 177 4.40 -6.66 18.71
N LEU A 178 4.17 -6.55 17.40
CA LEU A 178 2.87 -6.10 16.89
C LEU A 178 1.74 -6.99 17.38
N LYS A 179 0.79 -6.40 18.10
CA LYS A 179 -0.48 -7.00 18.46
C LYS A 179 -1.62 -6.20 17.83
N ALA A 180 -2.15 -6.69 16.72
CA ALA A 180 -3.25 -6.02 16.04
C ALA A 180 -4.61 -6.50 16.59
N LYS A 181 -5.50 -5.56 16.95
CA LYS A 181 -6.87 -5.85 17.39
C LYS A 181 -7.66 -6.60 16.32
N SER A 182 -7.51 -6.17 15.10
CA SER A 182 -7.98 -6.89 13.92
C SER A 182 -6.93 -6.80 12.82
N ALA A 183 -6.72 -7.89 12.10
CA ALA A 183 -5.79 -7.89 10.98
C ALA A 183 -6.30 -8.76 9.84
N VAL A 184 -5.88 -8.48 8.60
CA VAL A 184 -6.29 -9.22 7.41
C VAL A 184 -5.12 -9.58 6.51
N ILE A 185 -5.16 -10.80 5.94
CA ILE A 185 -4.42 -11.16 4.74
C ILE A 185 -5.41 -11.22 3.57
N LEU A 186 -5.32 -10.26 2.65
CA LEU A 186 -6.27 -10.11 1.55
C LEU A 186 -6.13 -11.22 0.50
N ASN A 187 -4.92 -11.56 0.13
CA ASN A 187 -4.61 -12.56 -0.89
C ASN A 187 -3.12 -12.88 -0.92
N LEU A 188 -2.77 -14.03 -1.51
CA LEU A 188 -1.39 -14.46 -1.78
C LEU A 188 -1.25 -14.88 -3.23
N THR A 189 -0.59 -14.05 -4.03
CA THR A 189 -0.19 -14.36 -5.41
C THR A 189 1.31 -14.18 -5.56
N PRO A 190 1.99 -14.83 -6.51
CA PRO A 190 3.44 -14.73 -6.67
C PRO A 190 3.92 -13.29 -6.78
N ASP A 191 4.77 -12.89 -5.84
CA ASP A 191 5.39 -11.57 -5.77
C ASP A 191 6.62 -11.66 -4.86
N HIS A 192 7.63 -10.80 -5.08
CA HIS A 192 8.83 -10.73 -4.24
C HIS A 192 9.56 -12.06 -3.99
N LEU A 193 9.51 -13.01 -4.94
CA LEU A 193 10.18 -14.31 -4.82
C LEU A 193 11.71 -14.22 -4.97
N ASP A 194 12.22 -13.13 -5.49
CA ASP A 194 13.63 -12.76 -5.44
C ASP A 194 14.16 -12.62 -4.01
N ARG A 195 13.30 -12.21 -3.07
CA ARG A 195 13.62 -12.08 -1.64
C ARG A 195 13.17 -13.26 -0.79
N HIS A 196 11.93 -13.71 -0.95
CA HIS A 196 11.37 -14.79 -0.11
C HIS A 196 11.66 -16.19 -0.62
N HIS A 197 12.13 -16.32 -1.88
CA HIS A 197 12.50 -17.57 -2.56
C HIS A 197 11.33 -18.52 -2.82
N THR A 198 10.37 -18.67 -1.90
CA THR A 198 9.20 -19.55 -2.06
C THR A 198 7.90 -18.83 -1.67
N MET A 199 6.76 -19.32 -2.16
CA MET A 199 5.45 -18.82 -1.78
C MET A 199 5.12 -19.11 -0.32
N GLU A 200 5.62 -20.20 0.23
CA GLU A 200 5.48 -20.58 1.62
C GLU A 200 6.18 -19.56 2.53
N ALA A 201 7.44 -19.22 2.26
CA ALA A 201 8.19 -18.21 3.01
C ALA A 201 7.52 -16.82 2.90
N TYR A 202 7.00 -16.47 1.72
CA TYR A 202 6.24 -15.24 1.52
C TYR A 202 4.95 -15.21 2.34
N GLY A 203 4.21 -16.33 2.37
CA GLY A 203 3.01 -16.48 3.18
C GLY A 203 3.30 -16.40 4.69
N GLU A 204 4.37 -17.08 5.15
CA GLU A 204 4.80 -17.05 6.55
C GLU A 204 5.23 -15.63 6.99
N ALA A 205 5.94 -14.89 6.13
CA ALA A 205 6.27 -13.49 6.41
C ALA A 205 5.01 -12.64 6.63
N LYS A 206 3.95 -12.81 5.80
CA LYS A 206 2.68 -12.10 5.98
C LYS A 206 1.88 -12.59 7.20
N LYS A 207 1.91 -13.89 7.50
CA LYS A 207 1.20 -14.49 8.65
C LYS A 207 1.67 -13.90 9.98
N ARG A 208 2.88 -13.32 10.05
CA ARG A 208 3.38 -12.62 11.23
C ARG A 208 2.52 -11.44 11.69
N ILE A 209 1.63 -10.93 10.85
CA ILE A 209 0.65 -9.89 11.23
C ILE A 209 -0.27 -10.35 12.37
N PHE A 210 -0.43 -11.66 12.57
CA PHE A 210 -1.26 -12.28 13.61
C PHE A 210 -0.46 -12.78 14.81
N LEU A 211 0.87 -12.60 14.84
CA LEU A 211 1.82 -13.30 15.74
C LEU A 211 1.42 -13.19 17.22
N ASN A 212 0.98 -12.02 17.68
CA ASN A 212 0.70 -11.77 19.09
C ASN A 212 -0.82 -11.63 19.39
N GLN A 213 -1.67 -12.01 18.45
CA GLN A 213 -3.11 -12.04 18.69
C GLN A 213 -3.49 -13.14 19.70
N ASP A 214 -4.51 -12.87 20.48
CA ASP A 214 -5.17 -13.84 21.34
C ASP A 214 -6.67 -13.94 21.00
N LYS A 215 -7.42 -14.75 21.76
CA LYS A 215 -8.87 -14.96 21.55
C LYS A 215 -9.74 -13.71 21.56
N ASN A 216 -9.23 -12.58 22.02
CA ASN A 216 -9.93 -11.29 22.02
C ASN A 216 -9.64 -10.45 20.79
N ASP A 217 -8.73 -10.92 19.92
CA ASP A 217 -8.33 -10.26 18.69
C ASP A 217 -8.84 -11.04 17.48
N TYR A 218 -8.87 -10.42 16.31
CA TYR A 218 -9.52 -10.99 15.12
C TYR A 218 -8.53 -11.16 13.97
N ALA A 219 -8.37 -12.42 13.53
CA ALA A 219 -7.62 -12.79 12.34
C ALA A 219 -8.56 -12.96 11.16
N ILE A 220 -8.50 -12.06 10.19
CA ILE A 220 -9.38 -12.09 9.03
C ILE A 220 -8.66 -12.69 7.83
N LEU A 221 -9.23 -13.73 7.25
CA LEU A 221 -8.66 -14.48 6.14
C LEU A 221 -9.59 -14.45 4.93
N ASN A 222 -9.00 -14.38 3.73
CA ASN A 222 -9.75 -14.52 2.50
C ASN A 222 -10.14 -16.00 2.29
N TYR A 223 -11.44 -16.29 2.33
CA TYR A 223 -11.99 -17.63 2.14
C TYR A 223 -11.81 -18.14 0.70
N ASP A 224 -11.77 -17.23 -0.26
CA ASP A 224 -11.65 -17.54 -1.68
C ASP A 224 -10.20 -17.89 -2.09
N ASP A 225 -9.22 -17.53 -1.25
CA ASP A 225 -7.80 -17.86 -1.42
C ASP A 225 -7.46 -19.08 -0.56
N SER A 226 -7.19 -20.20 -1.20
CA SER A 226 -6.94 -21.48 -0.50
C SER A 226 -5.67 -21.44 0.38
N ALA A 227 -4.64 -20.72 -0.04
CA ALA A 227 -3.40 -20.59 0.71
C ALA A 227 -3.60 -19.72 1.97
N VAL A 228 -4.35 -18.61 1.84
CA VAL A 228 -4.70 -17.76 2.97
C VAL A 228 -5.64 -18.51 3.93
N ARG A 229 -6.68 -19.17 3.40
CA ARG A 229 -7.63 -19.93 4.21
C ARG A 229 -6.98 -21.05 5.02
N ALA A 230 -5.97 -21.72 4.47
CA ALA A 230 -5.26 -22.80 5.16
C ALA A 230 -4.50 -22.35 6.41
N MET A 231 -4.20 -21.06 6.56
CA MET A 231 -3.51 -20.52 7.74
C MET A 231 -4.37 -20.55 9.01
N ALA A 232 -5.68 -20.73 8.89
CA ALA A 232 -6.64 -20.68 10.01
C ALA A 232 -6.30 -21.60 11.18
N SER A 233 -5.75 -22.80 10.91
CA SER A 233 -5.43 -23.81 11.94
C SER A 233 -4.32 -23.38 12.91
N ASP A 234 -3.49 -22.43 12.52
CA ASP A 234 -2.26 -22.03 13.24
C ASP A 234 -2.44 -20.74 14.04
N LEU A 235 -3.64 -20.11 13.99
CA LEU A 235 -3.85 -18.80 14.56
C LEU A 235 -4.49 -18.86 15.95
N SER A 236 -4.00 -18.02 16.86
CA SER A 236 -4.53 -17.91 18.24
C SER A 236 -5.68 -16.90 18.35
N GLY A 237 -5.79 -15.97 17.40
CA GLY A 237 -6.90 -15.02 17.31
C GLY A 237 -8.20 -15.66 16.86
N THR A 238 -9.32 -14.97 17.09
CA THR A 238 -10.63 -15.40 16.56
C THR A 238 -10.62 -15.27 15.03
N VAL A 239 -10.71 -16.41 14.33
CA VAL A 239 -10.65 -16.46 12.87
C VAL A 239 -12.00 -16.08 12.28
N LEU A 240 -11.98 -15.07 11.38
CA LEU A 240 -13.10 -14.63 10.57
C LEU A 240 -12.73 -14.69 9.09
N TYR A 241 -13.73 -14.72 8.21
CA TYR A 241 -13.48 -14.84 6.77
C TYR A 241 -14.11 -13.71 5.98
N ILE A 242 -13.52 -13.44 4.81
CA ILE A 242 -14.15 -12.62 3.77
C ILE A 242 -14.30 -13.45 2.49
N SER A 243 -15.43 -13.29 1.77
CA SER A 243 -15.65 -13.94 0.46
C SER A 243 -16.47 -13.06 -0.48
N VAL A 244 -16.09 -13.04 -1.74
CA VAL A 244 -16.86 -12.42 -2.84
C VAL A 244 -17.60 -13.45 -3.68
N HIS A 245 -17.50 -14.72 -3.34
CA HIS A 245 -18.09 -15.84 -4.10
C HIS A 245 -19.24 -16.52 -3.35
N GLY A 246 -19.64 -16.02 -2.19
CA GLY A 246 -20.76 -16.55 -1.42
C GLY A 246 -20.55 -16.51 0.08
N GLU A 247 -21.43 -17.17 0.78
CA GLU A 247 -21.49 -17.18 2.24
C GLU A 247 -20.25 -17.79 2.89
N VAL A 248 -19.92 -17.27 4.06
CA VAL A 248 -18.87 -17.79 4.94
C VAL A 248 -19.49 -18.24 6.29
N PRO A 249 -18.83 -19.15 7.03
CA PRO A 249 -19.33 -19.58 8.35
C PRO A 249 -19.47 -18.41 9.34
N VAL A 250 -18.50 -17.49 9.33
CA VAL A 250 -18.46 -16.27 10.16
C VAL A 250 -17.58 -15.24 9.47
N GLY A 251 -17.98 -13.97 9.44
CA GLY A 251 -17.22 -12.89 8.80
C GLY A 251 -18.04 -12.04 7.85
N ALA A 252 -17.47 -11.59 6.73
CA ALA A 252 -18.17 -10.75 5.76
C ALA A 252 -18.19 -11.39 4.37
N PHE A 253 -19.29 -11.24 3.63
CA PHE A 253 -19.43 -11.87 2.32
C PHE A 253 -20.36 -11.10 1.40
N ALA A 254 -20.22 -11.38 0.10
CA ALA A 254 -21.14 -10.90 -0.93
C ALA A 254 -22.06 -12.04 -1.38
N ALA A 255 -23.37 -11.78 -1.40
CA ALA A 255 -24.38 -12.70 -1.89
C ALA A 255 -25.59 -11.92 -2.45
N ASP A 256 -26.16 -12.41 -3.55
CA ASP A 256 -27.36 -11.85 -4.18
C ASP A 256 -27.27 -10.32 -4.41
N GLY A 257 -26.08 -9.85 -4.82
CA GLY A 257 -25.82 -8.43 -5.09
C GLY A 257 -25.77 -7.53 -3.84
N ASN A 258 -25.63 -8.11 -2.63
CA ASN A 258 -25.51 -7.37 -1.38
C ASN A 258 -24.27 -7.81 -0.60
N LEU A 259 -23.77 -6.93 0.27
CA LEU A 259 -22.70 -7.18 1.22
C LEU A 259 -23.29 -7.43 2.62
N PHE A 260 -22.77 -8.46 3.28
CA PHE A 260 -23.23 -8.88 4.62
C PHE A 260 -22.07 -9.02 5.59
N ILE A 261 -22.35 -8.82 6.88
CA ILE A 261 -21.53 -9.31 8.00
C ILE A 261 -22.35 -10.39 8.74
N ARG A 262 -21.74 -11.58 8.94
CA ARG A 262 -22.28 -12.68 9.74
C ARG A 262 -21.48 -12.81 11.03
N MET A 263 -22.13 -12.48 12.14
CA MET A 263 -21.58 -12.67 13.48
C MET A 263 -22.62 -13.35 14.36
N GLU A 264 -22.16 -14.30 15.19
CA GLU A 264 -23.06 -15.07 16.12
C GLU A 264 -24.25 -15.71 15.41
N GLY A 265 -24.05 -16.16 14.16
CA GLY A 265 -25.11 -16.79 13.35
C GLY A 265 -26.14 -15.82 12.78
N LYS A 266 -25.99 -14.52 12.93
CA LYS A 266 -26.87 -13.48 12.39
C LYS A 266 -26.25 -12.74 11.25
N ASP A 267 -26.98 -12.63 10.14
CA ASP A 267 -26.59 -11.83 8.98
C ASP A 267 -27.11 -10.39 9.11
N THR A 268 -26.21 -9.45 8.90
CA THR A 268 -26.54 -8.03 8.85
C THR A 268 -26.14 -7.49 7.49
N CYS A 269 -27.09 -7.01 6.71
CA CYS A 269 -26.84 -6.39 5.42
C CYS A 269 -26.17 -5.03 5.61
N LEU A 270 -25.06 -4.80 4.90
CA LEU A 270 -24.34 -3.53 4.87
C LEU A 270 -24.93 -2.60 3.80
N CYS A 271 -24.87 -3.01 2.53
CA CYS A 271 -25.35 -2.25 1.37
C CYS A 271 -25.48 -3.17 0.16
N LYS A 272 -25.99 -2.67 -0.95
CA LYS A 272 -25.93 -3.35 -2.25
C LYS A 272 -24.57 -3.12 -2.89
N GLU A 273 -24.13 -4.07 -3.73
CA GLU A 273 -22.93 -3.88 -4.55
C GLU A 273 -23.05 -2.64 -5.46
N THR A 274 -24.27 -2.36 -5.96
CA THR A 274 -24.56 -1.20 -6.83
C THR A 274 -24.49 0.15 -6.11
N ASP A 275 -24.50 0.17 -4.78
CA ASP A 275 -24.35 1.39 -3.98
C ASP A 275 -22.91 1.81 -3.81
N LEU A 276 -21.96 0.91 -4.17
CA LEU A 276 -20.53 1.19 -4.08
C LEU A 276 -20.04 1.98 -5.31
N HIS A 277 -19.16 2.95 -5.08
CA HIS A 277 -18.49 3.66 -6.16
C HIS A 277 -17.20 2.99 -6.65
N LEU A 278 -16.81 1.89 -6.02
CA LEU A 278 -15.66 1.08 -6.40
C LEU A 278 -16.08 -0.06 -7.32
N PHE A 279 -15.41 -0.21 -8.46
CA PHE A 279 -15.75 -1.22 -9.45
C PHE A 279 -14.89 -2.49 -9.31
N GLY A 280 -15.50 -3.64 -9.63
CA GLY A 280 -14.84 -4.94 -9.72
C GLY A 280 -14.80 -5.73 -8.42
N LYS A 281 -14.78 -7.07 -8.56
CA LYS A 281 -14.84 -8.02 -7.42
C LYS A 281 -13.71 -7.82 -6.40
N HIS A 282 -12.51 -7.44 -6.87
CA HIS A 282 -11.38 -7.16 -5.98
C HIS A 282 -11.67 -5.96 -5.05
N ASN A 283 -12.44 -4.97 -5.50
CA ASN A 283 -12.83 -3.85 -4.65
C ASN A 283 -13.98 -4.21 -3.71
N ILE A 284 -14.89 -5.10 -4.10
CA ILE A 284 -15.87 -5.69 -3.16
C ILE A 284 -15.14 -6.42 -2.04
N GLN A 285 -14.10 -7.22 -2.36
CA GLN A 285 -13.24 -7.85 -1.36
C GLN A 285 -12.59 -6.84 -0.41
N ASN A 286 -12.06 -5.73 -0.95
CA ASN A 286 -11.47 -4.66 -0.14
C ASN A 286 -12.52 -4.00 0.80
N CYS A 287 -13.76 -3.79 0.31
CA CYS A 287 -14.87 -3.26 1.10
C CYS A 287 -15.28 -4.23 2.23
N LEU A 288 -15.38 -5.53 1.94
CA LEU A 288 -15.70 -6.55 2.94
C LEU A 288 -14.61 -6.62 4.03
N ALA A 289 -13.33 -6.57 3.62
CA ALA A 289 -12.21 -6.55 4.54
C ALA A 289 -12.23 -5.33 5.46
N ALA A 290 -12.38 -4.13 4.88
CA ALA A 290 -12.44 -2.88 5.65
C ALA A 290 -13.64 -2.85 6.61
N ALA A 291 -14.82 -3.31 6.15
CA ALA A 291 -16.01 -3.42 6.97
C ALA A 291 -15.80 -4.34 8.18
N LEU A 292 -15.23 -5.53 7.95
CA LEU A 292 -15.05 -6.52 9.00
C LEU A 292 -13.95 -6.10 9.99
N LEU A 293 -12.82 -5.54 9.50
CA LEU A 293 -11.76 -4.98 10.33
C LEU A 293 -12.28 -3.93 11.30
N THR A 294 -13.05 -2.98 10.77
CA THR A 294 -13.58 -1.86 11.56
C THR A 294 -14.72 -2.27 12.48
N TYR A 295 -15.57 -3.22 12.08
CA TYR A 295 -16.57 -3.84 12.96
C TYR A 295 -15.90 -4.49 14.17
N CYS A 296 -14.85 -5.26 13.97
CA CYS A 296 -14.06 -5.89 15.04
C CYS A 296 -13.36 -4.86 15.96
N ALA A 297 -13.06 -3.67 15.44
CA ALA A 297 -12.51 -2.54 16.21
C ALA A 297 -13.60 -1.63 16.82
N GLY A 298 -14.88 -2.03 16.76
CA GLY A 298 -16.00 -1.37 17.43
C GLY A 298 -16.76 -0.32 16.60
N ALA A 299 -16.54 -0.24 15.29
CA ALA A 299 -17.36 0.62 14.44
C ALA A 299 -18.79 0.09 14.32
N SER A 300 -19.78 0.97 14.37
CA SER A 300 -21.18 0.58 14.19
C SER A 300 -21.48 0.28 12.71
N ILE A 301 -22.45 -0.61 12.48
CA ILE A 301 -22.92 -0.96 11.13
C ILE A 301 -23.34 0.28 10.33
N ASP A 302 -23.97 1.26 10.96
CA ASP A 302 -24.44 2.47 10.27
C ASP A 302 -23.28 3.36 9.80
N VAL A 303 -22.21 3.48 10.61
CA VAL A 303 -20.99 4.20 10.21
C VAL A 303 -20.32 3.45 9.06
N ILE A 304 -20.16 2.13 9.16
CA ILE A 304 -19.57 1.30 8.11
C ILE A 304 -20.35 1.48 6.80
N ARG A 305 -21.67 1.29 6.83
CA ARG A 305 -22.56 1.42 5.67
C ARG A 305 -22.41 2.78 5.00
N ARG A 306 -22.49 3.85 5.77
CA ARG A 306 -22.38 5.21 5.26
C ARG A 306 -21.06 5.43 4.53
N VAL A 307 -19.93 5.10 5.17
CA VAL A 307 -18.62 5.32 4.57
C VAL A 307 -18.41 4.44 3.34
N LEU A 308 -18.82 3.17 3.35
CA LEU A 308 -18.73 2.29 2.18
C LEU A 308 -19.44 2.88 0.95
N THR A 309 -20.64 3.46 1.14
CA THR A 309 -21.43 4.02 0.04
C THR A 309 -20.99 5.42 -0.38
N GLU A 310 -20.26 6.14 0.46
CA GLU A 310 -19.70 7.47 0.15
C GLU A 310 -18.28 7.40 -0.44
N PHE A 311 -17.53 6.31 -0.19
CA PHE A 311 -16.13 6.19 -0.55
C PHE A 311 -15.94 6.04 -2.06
N ARG A 312 -15.22 6.97 -2.66
CA ARG A 312 -15.01 7.06 -4.12
C ARG A 312 -13.66 6.49 -4.61
N GLY A 313 -12.93 5.81 -3.73
CA GLY A 313 -11.62 5.23 -4.05
C GLY A 313 -10.45 6.02 -3.49
N VAL A 314 -9.27 5.54 -3.81
CA VAL A 314 -7.99 6.18 -3.43
C VAL A 314 -7.59 7.11 -4.53
N GLU A 315 -7.22 8.33 -4.19
CA GLU A 315 -6.72 9.32 -5.14
C GLU A 315 -5.56 8.74 -5.98
N HIS A 316 -5.57 9.03 -7.27
CA HIS A 316 -4.63 8.50 -8.27
C HIS A 316 -4.62 6.98 -8.49
N ARG A 317 -5.62 6.23 -7.98
CA ARG A 317 -5.74 4.79 -8.18
C ARG A 317 -7.12 4.43 -8.71
N LEU A 318 -7.24 4.24 -10.04
CA LEU A 318 -8.51 4.05 -10.75
C LEU A 318 -9.57 5.07 -10.30
N GLU A 319 -9.11 6.28 -9.98
CA GLU A 319 -9.94 7.38 -9.50
C GLU A 319 -10.79 7.91 -10.64
N TRP A 320 -12.12 7.81 -10.51
CA TRP A 320 -13.00 8.47 -11.46
C TRP A 320 -12.90 9.99 -11.30
N VAL A 321 -12.63 10.69 -12.41
CA VAL A 321 -12.46 12.15 -12.41
C VAL A 321 -13.78 12.84 -12.76
N ARG A 322 -14.30 12.52 -13.93
CA ARG A 322 -15.61 12.98 -14.42
C ARG A 322 -15.98 12.31 -15.75
N ASP A 323 -17.24 12.48 -16.17
CA ASP A 323 -17.68 12.18 -17.52
C ASP A 323 -17.60 13.44 -18.41
N VAL A 324 -17.04 13.27 -19.61
CA VAL A 324 -16.97 14.31 -20.63
C VAL A 324 -17.66 13.78 -21.88
N ASN A 325 -18.76 14.41 -22.29
CA ASN A 325 -19.58 14.00 -23.44
C ASN A 325 -20.04 12.52 -23.41
N GLY A 326 -20.23 11.95 -22.21
CA GLY A 326 -20.62 10.55 -22.00
C GLY A 326 -19.45 9.56 -22.08
N VAL A 327 -18.22 10.04 -22.00
CA VAL A 327 -16.98 9.25 -21.86
C VAL A 327 -16.44 9.47 -20.46
N PRO A 328 -16.32 8.41 -19.61
CA PRO A 328 -15.72 8.52 -18.29
C PRO A 328 -14.19 8.59 -18.37
N TYR A 329 -13.59 9.42 -17.53
CA TYR A 329 -12.14 9.60 -17.38
C TYR A 329 -11.67 9.08 -16.02
N TYR A 330 -10.68 8.21 -16.04
CA TYR A 330 -10.08 7.62 -14.83
C TYR A 330 -8.60 7.96 -14.70
N ASN A 331 -8.19 8.28 -13.47
CA ASN A 331 -6.82 8.57 -13.08
C ASN A 331 -6.24 7.39 -12.29
N ASP A 332 -5.27 6.70 -12.89
CA ASP A 332 -4.47 5.66 -12.25
C ASP A 332 -2.98 6.03 -12.31
N SER A 333 -2.67 7.31 -12.04
CA SER A 333 -1.28 7.78 -12.05
C SER A 333 -0.36 7.00 -11.10
N LYS A 334 -0.90 6.36 -10.07
CA LYS A 334 -0.19 5.45 -9.16
C LYS A 334 0.25 4.14 -9.82
N GLY A 335 -0.25 3.81 -11.00
CA GLY A 335 0.20 2.70 -11.85
C GLY A 335 1.60 2.95 -12.43
N THR A 336 2.63 2.94 -11.57
CA THR A 336 4.02 3.27 -11.94
C THR A 336 4.85 2.07 -12.42
N ASN A 337 4.24 0.92 -12.61
CA ASN A 337 4.84 -0.29 -13.14
C ASN A 337 3.82 -1.09 -13.98
N THR A 338 4.30 -2.07 -14.73
CA THR A 338 3.49 -2.89 -15.64
C THR A 338 2.42 -3.68 -14.90
N ASP A 339 2.73 -4.31 -13.76
CA ASP A 339 1.78 -5.11 -12.98
C ASP A 339 0.58 -4.29 -12.49
N ALA A 340 0.85 -3.09 -11.97
CA ALA A 340 -0.22 -2.20 -11.52
C ALA A 340 -1.13 -1.80 -12.67
N SER A 341 -0.55 -1.45 -13.82
CA SER A 341 -1.31 -1.04 -15.00
C SER A 341 -2.03 -2.21 -15.68
N GLU A 342 -1.50 -3.44 -15.64
CA GLU A 342 -2.24 -4.64 -16.05
C GLU A 342 -3.53 -4.81 -15.24
N LYS A 343 -3.43 -4.69 -13.91
CA LYS A 343 -4.61 -4.74 -13.02
C LYS A 343 -5.60 -3.62 -13.28
N ALA A 344 -5.10 -2.43 -13.60
CA ALA A 344 -5.95 -1.33 -14.00
C ALA A 344 -6.71 -1.66 -15.30
N LEU A 345 -6.04 -2.21 -16.32
CA LEU A 345 -6.69 -2.65 -17.55
C LEU A 345 -7.70 -3.79 -17.30
N GLU A 346 -7.40 -4.72 -16.40
CA GLU A 346 -8.29 -5.83 -16.05
C GLU A 346 -9.60 -5.37 -15.41
N ALA A 347 -9.61 -4.22 -14.73
CA ALA A 347 -10.80 -3.67 -14.10
C ALA A 347 -11.88 -3.23 -15.10
N PHE A 348 -11.53 -3.05 -16.38
CA PHE A 348 -12.46 -2.63 -17.44
C PHE A 348 -12.76 -3.79 -18.39
N SER A 349 -13.93 -3.78 -18.99
CA SER A 349 -14.34 -4.79 -19.99
C SER A 349 -13.59 -4.65 -21.32
N GLY A 350 -13.11 -3.44 -21.66
CA GLY A 350 -12.45 -3.07 -22.92
C GLY A 350 -12.87 -1.69 -23.38
N HIS A 351 -12.62 -1.39 -24.66
CA HIS A 351 -12.90 -0.09 -25.28
C HIS A 351 -12.23 1.09 -24.56
N LEU A 352 -10.91 0.91 -24.30
CA LEU A 352 -10.13 1.89 -23.58
C LEU A 352 -9.36 2.80 -24.54
N ILE A 353 -9.26 4.08 -24.18
CA ILE A 353 -8.23 4.99 -24.63
C ILE A 353 -7.22 5.10 -23.51
N LEU A 354 -6.05 4.50 -23.69
CA LEU A 354 -5.03 4.40 -22.65
C LEU A 354 -3.98 5.49 -22.86
N ILE A 355 -3.75 6.30 -21.83
CA ILE A 355 -2.59 7.19 -21.73
C ILE A 355 -1.52 6.47 -20.91
N ALA A 356 -0.37 6.14 -21.54
CA ALA A 356 0.72 5.40 -20.93
C ALA A 356 2.08 6.02 -21.26
N GLY A 357 3.12 5.64 -20.47
CA GLY A 357 4.49 6.13 -20.61
C GLY A 357 4.91 7.02 -19.45
N GLY A 358 6.11 7.58 -19.54
CA GLY A 358 6.80 8.29 -18.49
C GLY A 358 8.28 7.89 -18.47
N HIS A 359 8.93 7.97 -17.31
CA HIS A 359 10.33 7.57 -17.12
C HIS A 359 10.49 6.04 -17.24
N ASP A 360 11.35 5.63 -18.16
CA ASP A 360 11.51 4.20 -18.52
C ASP A 360 12.38 3.45 -17.51
N LYS A 361 11.78 2.48 -16.82
CA LYS A 361 12.47 1.58 -15.87
C LYS A 361 13.03 0.32 -16.55
N MET A 362 12.94 0.22 -17.87
CA MET A 362 13.41 -0.95 -18.65
C MET A 362 12.77 -2.28 -18.24
N THR A 363 11.56 -2.26 -17.66
CA THR A 363 10.81 -3.46 -17.29
C THR A 363 10.31 -4.21 -18.52
N ASP A 364 10.02 -5.51 -18.40
CA ASP A 364 9.38 -6.31 -19.46
C ASP A 364 7.95 -5.79 -19.73
N LEU A 365 7.66 -5.48 -20.99
CA LEU A 365 6.38 -4.97 -21.47
C LEU A 365 5.51 -6.03 -22.13
N THR A 366 6.00 -7.27 -22.28
CA THR A 366 5.38 -8.29 -23.13
C THR A 366 3.96 -8.63 -22.68
N SER A 367 3.74 -8.88 -21.40
CA SER A 367 2.44 -9.20 -20.81
C SER A 367 1.48 -8.02 -20.92
N PHE A 368 1.94 -6.86 -20.45
CA PHE A 368 1.18 -5.61 -20.46
C PHE A 368 0.69 -5.24 -21.87
N MET A 369 1.56 -5.29 -22.87
CA MET A 369 1.18 -4.93 -24.26
C MET A 369 0.26 -5.96 -24.90
N LYS A 370 0.38 -7.25 -24.58
CA LYS A 370 -0.58 -8.28 -25.00
C LYS A 370 -1.98 -8.05 -24.41
N LEU A 371 -2.05 -7.62 -23.15
CA LEU A 371 -3.33 -7.28 -22.52
C LEU A 371 -3.90 -5.98 -23.11
N ALA A 372 -3.06 -4.95 -23.27
CA ALA A 372 -3.44 -3.70 -23.89
C ALA A 372 -4.01 -3.90 -25.31
N ALA A 373 -3.36 -4.71 -26.14
CA ALA A 373 -3.84 -5.02 -27.51
C ALA A 373 -5.25 -5.63 -27.57
N ARG A 374 -5.72 -6.21 -26.47
CA ARG A 374 -7.08 -6.81 -26.40
C ARG A 374 -8.14 -5.83 -25.88
N LYS A 375 -7.74 -4.82 -25.13
CA LYS A 375 -8.66 -3.95 -24.36
C LYS A 375 -8.62 -2.49 -24.78
N VAL A 376 -7.55 -2.06 -25.44
CA VAL A 376 -7.27 -0.66 -25.76
C VAL A 376 -7.50 -0.43 -27.26
N ASP A 377 -8.40 0.48 -27.56
CA ASP A 377 -8.69 0.89 -28.94
C ASP A 377 -7.64 1.90 -29.44
N THR A 378 -7.25 2.85 -28.60
CA THR A 378 -6.21 3.85 -28.88
C THR A 378 -5.20 3.93 -27.74
N LEU A 379 -3.91 3.81 -28.06
CA LEU A 379 -2.81 4.01 -27.13
C LEU A 379 -2.16 5.38 -27.35
N ILE A 380 -2.18 6.22 -26.33
CA ILE A 380 -1.55 7.55 -26.34
C ILE A 380 -0.28 7.47 -25.48
N LEU A 381 0.86 7.75 -26.10
CA LEU A 381 2.18 7.62 -25.48
C LEU A 381 2.77 8.98 -25.13
N VAL A 382 3.20 9.10 -23.85
CA VAL A 382 3.78 10.29 -23.27
C VAL A 382 5.14 9.97 -22.63
N GLY A 383 6.08 10.93 -22.65
CA GLY A 383 7.35 10.85 -21.94
C GLY A 383 8.43 10.01 -22.61
N GLU A 384 9.46 9.70 -21.83
CA GLU A 384 10.71 9.06 -22.26
C GLU A 384 10.51 7.65 -22.84
N ALA A 385 9.62 6.86 -22.24
CA ALA A 385 9.38 5.47 -22.62
C ALA A 385 8.66 5.29 -23.97
N ALA A 386 8.19 6.36 -24.63
CA ALA A 386 7.30 6.30 -25.76
C ALA A 386 7.82 5.43 -26.93
N ASP A 387 9.12 5.50 -27.26
CA ASP A 387 9.72 4.73 -28.38
C ASP A 387 9.64 3.22 -28.11
N ARG A 388 9.98 2.79 -26.92
CA ARG A 388 9.99 1.37 -26.53
C ARG A 388 8.56 0.84 -26.38
N PHE A 389 7.66 1.62 -25.79
CA PHE A 389 6.24 1.27 -25.66
C PHE A 389 5.59 1.09 -27.03
N GLU A 390 5.85 2.00 -27.98
CA GLU A 390 5.34 1.88 -29.36
C GLU A 390 5.85 0.63 -30.03
N ALA A 391 7.15 0.33 -29.93
CA ALA A 391 7.75 -0.86 -30.54
C ALA A 391 7.09 -2.14 -30.00
N GLU A 392 6.91 -2.29 -28.71
CA GLU A 392 6.28 -3.47 -28.09
C GLU A 392 4.77 -3.53 -28.35
N ALA A 393 4.08 -2.39 -28.36
CA ALA A 393 2.65 -2.33 -28.70
C ALA A 393 2.39 -2.78 -30.15
N ARG A 394 3.24 -2.36 -31.11
CA ARG A 394 3.15 -2.82 -32.50
C ARG A 394 3.42 -4.31 -32.64
N LYS A 395 4.40 -4.86 -31.91
CA LYS A 395 4.64 -6.31 -31.85
C LYS A 395 3.42 -7.07 -31.31
N ALA A 396 2.72 -6.48 -30.34
CA ALA A 396 1.48 -7.04 -29.80
C ALA A 396 0.26 -6.88 -30.72
N GLY A 397 0.40 -6.18 -31.87
CA GLY A 397 -0.65 -6.05 -32.89
C GLY A 397 -1.49 -4.76 -32.76
N MET A 398 -1.14 -3.82 -31.89
CA MET A 398 -1.86 -2.53 -31.77
C MET A 398 -1.62 -1.66 -33.02
N LYS A 399 -2.68 -1.01 -33.49
CA LYS A 399 -2.67 -0.21 -34.73
C LYS A 399 -2.76 1.30 -34.46
N ASP A 400 -3.69 1.73 -33.61
CA ASP A 400 -3.86 3.15 -33.29
C ASP A 400 -2.99 3.53 -32.08
N ILE A 401 -1.80 4.06 -32.41
CA ILE A 401 -0.80 4.52 -31.44
C ILE A 401 -0.46 5.97 -31.75
N ARG A 402 -0.62 6.86 -30.78
CA ARG A 402 -0.41 8.30 -30.92
C ARG A 402 0.67 8.78 -29.93
N ARG A 403 1.62 9.53 -30.45
CA ARG A 403 2.72 10.10 -29.64
C ARG A 403 2.47 11.58 -29.42
N VAL A 404 2.58 12.02 -28.17
CA VAL A 404 2.29 13.42 -27.79
C VAL A 404 3.49 14.14 -27.16
N GLY A 405 4.66 13.47 -27.09
CA GLY A 405 5.88 14.01 -26.49
C GLY A 405 5.75 14.13 -24.97
N PHE A 406 6.28 15.18 -24.38
CA PHE A 406 6.30 15.42 -22.93
C PHE A 406 5.20 16.40 -22.52
N SER A 407 3.91 16.04 -22.79
CA SER A 407 2.80 16.93 -22.48
C SER A 407 1.54 16.17 -22.10
N MET A 408 1.12 16.25 -20.82
CA MET A 408 -0.14 15.69 -20.35
C MET A 408 -1.34 16.41 -20.97
N GLU A 409 -1.25 17.72 -21.20
CA GLU A 409 -2.32 18.47 -21.85
C GLU A 409 -2.59 17.94 -23.27
N LYS A 410 -1.54 17.70 -24.06
CA LYS A 410 -1.71 17.09 -25.39
C LYS A 410 -2.27 15.68 -25.30
N ALA A 411 -1.85 14.88 -24.29
CA ALA A 411 -2.37 13.53 -24.11
C ALA A 411 -3.87 13.53 -23.83
N VAL A 412 -4.32 14.35 -22.89
CA VAL A 412 -5.75 14.47 -22.54
C VAL A 412 -6.56 15.05 -23.70
N ARG A 413 -6.08 16.07 -24.41
CA ARG A 413 -6.75 16.62 -25.58
C ARG A 413 -6.85 15.63 -26.74
N THR A 414 -5.77 14.87 -27.00
CA THR A 414 -5.79 13.78 -27.99
C THR A 414 -6.81 12.71 -27.61
N ALA A 415 -6.89 12.35 -26.32
CA ALA A 415 -7.93 11.44 -25.83
C ALA A 415 -9.34 12.01 -26.05
N TYR A 416 -9.55 13.28 -25.73
CA TYR A 416 -10.84 13.96 -25.91
C TYR A 416 -11.29 14.00 -27.38
N GLU A 417 -10.38 14.30 -28.31
CA GLU A 417 -10.64 14.36 -29.74
C GLU A 417 -10.89 12.98 -30.37
N THR A 418 -10.41 11.92 -29.70
CA THR A 418 -10.48 10.54 -30.22
C THR A 418 -11.65 9.76 -29.62
N ALA A 419 -12.00 10.08 -28.37
CA ALA A 419 -12.94 9.29 -27.58
C ALA A 419 -14.36 9.35 -28.15
N GLU A 420 -14.96 8.17 -28.27
CA GLU A 420 -16.36 8.00 -28.66
C GLU A 420 -17.20 7.52 -27.47
N LYS A 421 -18.50 7.81 -27.53
CA LYS A 421 -19.43 7.37 -26.50
C LYS A 421 -19.42 5.85 -26.34
N GLY A 422 -19.25 5.38 -25.11
CA GLY A 422 -19.11 3.96 -24.79
C GLY A 422 -17.66 3.52 -24.57
N GLN A 423 -16.70 4.40 -24.86
CA GLN A 423 -15.29 4.19 -24.50
C GLN A 423 -14.97 4.81 -23.13
N THR A 424 -13.83 4.48 -22.58
CA THR A 424 -13.30 5.02 -21.32
C THR A 424 -11.89 5.53 -21.53
N VAL A 425 -11.57 6.73 -21.05
CA VAL A 425 -10.21 7.27 -21.01
C VAL A 425 -9.55 6.89 -19.67
N LEU A 426 -8.41 6.22 -19.75
CA LEU A 426 -7.65 5.77 -18.60
C LEU A 426 -6.21 6.32 -18.66
N LEU A 427 -5.80 7.09 -17.66
CA LEU A 427 -4.39 7.33 -17.38
C LEU A 427 -3.88 6.17 -16.51
N SER A 428 -3.09 5.24 -17.06
CA SER A 428 -2.38 4.19 -16.32
C SER A 428 -1.00 3.99 -16.93
N PRO A 429 -0.01 4.74 -16.41
CA PRO A 429 1.24 4.99 -17.13
C PRO A 429 2.16 3.79 -17.31
N ALA A 430 2.11 2.78 -16.45
CA ALA A 430 3.09 1.69 -16.35
C ALA A 430 4.55 2.15 -16.16
N CYS A 431 4.75 3.44 -15.89
CA CYS A 431 6.04 4.12 -15.73
C CYS A 431 6.02 5.05 -14.53
N SER A 432 7.18 5.32 -13.94
CA SER A 432 7.31 6.43 -12.99
C SER A 432 7.18 7.78 -13.72
N SER A 433 7.07 8.87 -12.95
CA SER A 433 6.75 10.20 -13.48
C SER A 433 7.96 11.12 -13.59
N TYR A 434 9.16 10.68 -13.22
CA TYR A 434 10.34 11.53 -12.98
C TYR A 434 10.94 12.21 -14.20
N ASP A 435 10.46 11.88 -15.40
CA ASP A 435 10.82 12.54 -16.65
C ASP A 435 10.05 13.85 -16.88
N MET A 436 8.90 14.01 -16.22
CA MET A 436 8.01 15.17 -16.41
C MET A 436 7.54 15.80 -15.09
N TYR A 437 7.55 15.08 -13.98
CA TYR A 437 7.01 15.47 -12.68
C TYR A 437 7.90 14.98 -11.54
N HIS A 438 7.82 15.62 -10.38
CA HIS A 438 8.61 15.21 -9.20
C HIS A 438 8.09 13.89 -8.59
N HIS A 439 6.79 13.61 -8.69
CA HIS A 439 6.16 12.39 -8.16
C HIS A 439 4.84 12.10 -8.91
N PHE A 440 4.29 10.91 -8.72
CA PHE A 440 3.11 10.46 -9.47
C PHE A 440 1.84 11.24 -9.10
N GLU A 441 1.74 11.77 -7.90
CA GLU A 441 0.63 12.61 -7.44
C GLU A 441 0.53 13.87 -8.30
N GLU A 442 1.64 14.56 -8.53
CA GLU A 442 1.68 15.75 -9.38
C GLU A 442 1.21 15.45 -10.82
N ARG A 443 1.64 14.31 -11.38
CA ARG A 443 1.15 13.83 -12.68
C ARG A 443 -0.35 13.58 -12.68
N GLY A 444 -0.87 12.96 -11.63
CA GLY A 444 -2.29 12.67 -11.47
C GLY A 444 -3.13 13.94 -11.27
N ASP A 445 -2.63 14.90 -10.51
CA ASP A 445 -3.29 16.19 -10.29
C ASP A 445 -3.36 17.03 -11.58
N ASP A 446 -2.27 17.05 -12.35
CA ASP A 446 -2.24 17.73 -13.65
C ASP A 446 -3.26 17.09 -14.63
N PHE A 447 -3.30 15.76 -14.71
CA PHE A 447 -4.33 15.04 -15.48
C PHE A 447 -5.74 15.45 -15.03
N LYS A 448 -6.05 15.40 -13.72
CA LYS A 448 -7.36 15.79 -13.18
C LYS A 448 -7.72 17.22 -13.50
N LYS A 449 -6.77 18.15 -13.37
CA LYS A 449 -6.95 19.58 -13.68
C LYS A 449 -7.32 19.78 -15.14
N ILE A 450 -6.60 19.14 -16.05
CA ILE A 450 -6.86 19.25 -17.50
C ILE A 450 -8.22 18.64 -17.83
N VAL A 451 -8.52 17.43 -17.36
CA VAL A 451 -9.83 16.78 -17.57
C VAL A 451 -10.97 17.64 -17.05
N LYS A 452 -10.82 18.29 -15.88
CA LYS A 452 -11.85 19.19 -15.33
C LYS A 452 -12.06 20.46 -16.17
N SER A 453 -11.08 20.84 -16.99
CA SER A 453 -11.18 22.02 -17.88
C SER A 453 -11.79 21.73 -19.25
N LEU A 454 -11.98 20.44 -19.64
CA LEU A 454 -12.70 20.04 -20.84
C LEU A 454 -14.20 20.31 -20.69
#